data_c665c52f9802d25853a7e807beea54cf
#
_entry.id   c665c52f9802d25853a7e807beea54cf
#
_cell.length_a   1.000
_cell.length_b   1.000
_cell.length_c   1.000
_cell.angle_alpha   90.00
_cell.angle_beta   90.00
_cell.angle_gamma   90.00
#
_symmetry.space_group_name_H-M   'P 1'
#
loop_
_entity.id
_entity.type
_entity.pdbx_description
1 polymer ?
#
loop_
_entity_poly.entity_id
_entity_poly.type
_entity_poly.pdbx_seq_one_letter_code
_entity_poly.pdbx_strand_id
1 'polypeptide(L)'
;NGTNDKNELLAMAQRAKALGMDLMVDFHYADSWADPSQQPIPAAWKGHSYKQMRRDLRAHTIEVLQLLKQNGITPRWVQVGNETANGLLWPMGHIKDNPKQYAGFIRTGYDAVKEVFPDALVIVHLDRGHKQSLYDWNLDIVKQYGGRFDMVGMSLYPYWAQRDHPELNADSIITDCIRNIRHVSQKY
;
A
#
# COMPACT_ATOMS: atom_id res chain seq x y z
N ASN A 1 11.09 -8.93 18.68
CA ASN A 1 11.15 -7.48 18.93
C ASN A 1 11.69 -6.82 17.67
N GLY A 2 10.80 -6.44 16.77
CA GLY A 2 11.12 -5.68 15.57
C GLY A 2 10.98 -4.19 15.84
N THR A 3 11.59 -3.39 15.01
CA THR A 3 11.31 -1.96 14.86
C THR A 3 10.01 -1.77 14.07
N ASN A 4 9.32 -0.64 14.27
CA ASN A 4 8.06 -0.29 13.62
C ASN A 4 6.86 -1.20 13.97
N ASP A 5 6.82 -1.71 15.19
CA ASP A 5 5.64 -2.39 15.70
C ASP A 5 4.52 -1.37 16.05
N LYS A 6 3.35 -1.88 16.42
CA LYS A 6 2.19 -1.02 16.75
C LYS A 6 2.43 -0.06 17.92
N ASN A 7 3.34 -0.38 18.85
CA ASN A 7 3.65 0.49 20.00
C ASN A 7 4.57 1.63 19.57
N GLU A 8 5.57 1.34 18.74
CA GLU A 8 6.42 2.38 18.13
C GLU A 8 5.61 3.29 17.21
N LEU A 9 4.72 2.70 16.38
CA LEU A 9 3.78 3.48 15.57
C LEU A 9 2.96 4.43 16.45
N LEU A 10 2.40 3.94 17.55
CA LEU A 10 1.62 4.78 18.47
C LEU A 10 2.46 5.93 19.02
N ALA A 11 3.68 5.66 19.49
CA ALA A 11 4.57 6.68 20.03
C ALA A 11 4.92 7.75 18.98
N MET A 12 5.21 7.34 17.75
CA MET A 12 5.47 8.27 16.63
C MET A 12 4.21 9.08 16.26
N ALA A 13 3.05 8.44 16.20
CA ALA A 13 1.79 9.08 15.88
C ALA A 13 1.37 10.12 16.95
N GLN A 14 1.62 9.84 18.24
CA GLN A 14 1.41 10.80 19.33
C GLN A 14 2.29 12.04 19.17
N ARG A 15 3.57 11.86 18.80
CA ARG A 15 4.49 12.98 18.54
C ARG A 15 4.04 13.79 17.32
N ALA A 16 3.67 13.14 16.22
CA ALA A 16 3.16 13.81 15.03
C ALA A 16 1.91 14.64 15.34
N LYS A 17 0.97 14.07 16.10
CA LYS A 17 -0.24 14.78 16.55
C LYS A 17 0.10 15.99 17.42
N ALA A 18 1.03 15.88 18.38
CA ALA A 18 1.45 16.97 19.23
C ALA A 18 2.07 18.14 18.44
N LEU A 19 2.66 17.84 17.28
CA LEU A 19 3.23 18.81 16.35
C LEU A 19 2.21 19.35 15.32
N GLY A 20 0.94 18.95 15.39
CA GLY A 20 -0.10 19.36 14.45
C GLY A 20 0.06 18.78 13.04
N MET A 21 0.78 17.67 12.89
CA MET A 21 1.00 17.03 11.59
C MET A 21 -0.17 16.13 11.21
N ASP A 22 -0.53 16.09 9.94
CA ASP A 22 -1.38 15.04 9.37
C ASP A 22 -0.61 13.71 9.35
N LEU A 23 -1.32 12.60 9.60
CA LEU A 23 -0.72 11.28 9.68
C LEU A 23 -1.14 10.40 8.49
N MET A 24 -0.16 9.76 7.88
CA MET A 24 -0.34 8.62 7.00
C MET A 24 0.19 7.36 7.70
N VAL A 25 -0.62 6.30 7.72
CA VAL A 25 -0.21 4.97 8.20
C VAL A 25 0.03 4.08 7.00
N ASP A 26 1.22 3.48 6.95
CA ASP A 26 1.63 2.56 5.88
C ASP A 26 1.74 1.12 6.41
N PHE A 27 0.87 0.23 5.92
CA PHE A 27 0.89 -1.18 6.25
C PHE A 27 1.71 -1.98 5.25
N HIS A 28 2.86 -2.50 5.66
CA HIS A 28 3.66 -3.42 4.84
C HIS A 28 3.09 -4.85 4.80
N TYR A 29 2.38 -5.28 5.85
CA TYR A 29 1.90 -6.67 6.03
C TYR A 29 3.02 -7.71 5.93
N ALA A 30 4.19 -7.38 6.45
CA ALA A 30 5.38 -8.22 6.44
C ALA A 30 6.19 -8.03 7.71
N ASP A 31 6.94 -9.04 8.14
CA ASP A 31 7.88 -8.94 9.28
C ASP A 31 9.20 -8.25 8.89
N SER A 32 9.37 -7.96 7.61
CA SER A 32 10.53 -7.28 7.05
C SER A 32 10.08 -6.23 6.03
N TRP A 33 11.04 -5.54 5.42
CA TRP A 33 10.75 -4.58 4.36
C TRP A 33 10.03 -5.25 3.18
N ALA A 34 8.91 -4.68 2.75
CA ALA A 34 8.17 -5.08 1.57
C ALA A 34 8.35 -4.03 0.47
N ASP A 35 8.66 -4.49 -0.74
CA ASP A 35 8.93 -3.67 -1.93
C ASP A 35 8.55 -4.44 -3.21
N PRO A 36 8.71 -3.88 -4.43
CA PRO A 36 8.33 -4.55 -5.66
C PRO A 36 9.07 -5.86 -5.95
N SER A 37 10.20 -6.12 -5.28
CA SER A 37 10.99 -7.35 -5.45
C SER A 37 10.65 -8.42 -4.43
N GLN A 38 9.99 -8.06 -3.32
CA GLN A 38 9.64 -8.99 -2.24
C GLN A 38 8.41 -8.53 -1.45
N GLN A 39 7.47 -9.44 -1.28
CA GLN A 39 6.25 -9.23 -0.50
C GLN A 39 6.00 -10.45 0.40
N PRO A 40 6.87 -10.68 1.41
CA PRO A 40 6.83 -11.92 2.17
C PRO A 40 5.59 -11.98 3.07
N ILE A 41 5.05 -13.18 3.23
CA ILE A 41 4.02 -13.46 4.20
C ILE A 41 4.64 -13.40 5.61
N PRO A 42 4.01 -12.68 6.58
CA PRO A 42 4.45 -12.72 7.97
C PRO A 42 4.56 -14.13 8.53
N ALA A 43 5.54 -14.39 9.39
CA ALA A 43 5.76 -15.71 9.96
C ALA A 43 4.50 -16.27 10.65
N ALA A 44 3.74 -15.39 11.31
CA ALA A 44 2.49 -15.76 11.99
C ALA A 44 1.38 -16.21 11.03
N TRP A 45 1.46 -15.87 9.73
CA TRP A 45 0.44 -16.23 8.73
C TRP A 45 0.91 -17.32 7.76
N LYS A 46 2.12 -17.86 7.94
CA LYS A 46 2.63 -18.96 7.11
C LYS A 46 1.73 -20.18 7.20
N GLY A 47 1.43 -20.76 6.05
CA GLY A 47 0.56 -21.94 5.94
C GLY A 47 -0.94 -21.62 5.99
N HIS A 48 -1.35 -20.38 6.21
CA HIS A 48 -2.75 -20.01 6.17
C HIS A 48 -3.31 -20.04 4.73
N SER A 49 -4.55 -20.49 4.61
CA SER A 49 -5.29 -20.39 3.34
C SER A 49 -5.59 -18.92 2.99
N TYR A 50 -5.92 -18.63 1.75
CA TYR A 50 -6.34 -17.30 1.32
C TYR A 50 -7.45 -16.70 2.20
N LYS A 51 -8.45 -17.51 2.56
CA LYS A 51 -9.55 -17.07 3.43
C LYS A 51 -9.06 -16.70 4.84
N GLN A 52 -8.13 -17.46 5.40
CA GLN A 52 -7.53 -17.15 6.70
C GLN A 52 -6.67 -15.90 6.62
N MET A 53 -5.80 -15.80 5.61
CA MET A 53 -4.92 -14.64 5.43
C MET A 53 -5.68 -13.32 5.24
N ARG A 54 -6.83 -13.35 4.57
CA ARG A 54 -7.73 -12.18 4.52
C ARG A 54 -8.26 -11.79 5.90
N ARG A 55 -8.59 -12.77 6.75
CA ARG A 55 -9.03 -12.48 8.13
C ARG A 55 -7.89 -11.90 8.96
N ASP A 56 -6.68 -12.43 8.78
CA ASP A 56 -5.49 -11.96 9.51
C ASP A 56 -5.13 -10.53 9.10
N LEU A 57 -5.11 -10.24 7.81
CA LEU A 57 -4.90 -8.89 7.27
C LEU A 57 -5.93 -7.91 7.84
N ARG A 58 -7.21 -8.30 7.79
CA ARG A 58 -8.29 -7.48 8.36
C ARG A 58 -8.11 -7.25 9.86
N ALA A 59 -7.86 -8.32 10.62
CA ALA A 59 -7.71 -8.26 12.07
C ALA A 59 -6.52 -7.36 12.46
N HIS A 60 -5.39 -7.52 11.81
CA HIS A 60 -4.19 -6.70 12.03
C HIS A 60 -4.46 -5.22 11.71
N THR A 61 -5.09 -4.93 10.58
CA THR A 61 -5.43 -3.56 10.18
C THR A 61 -6.34 -2.90 11.22
N ILE A 62 -7.40 -3.60 11.65
CA ILE A 62 -8.34 -3.10 12.65
C ILE A 62 -7.65 -2.90 14.00
N GLU A 63 -6.84 -3.86 14.46
CA GLU A 63 -6.12 -3.76 15.74
C GLU A 63 -5.27 -2.51 15.81
N VAL A 64 -4.45 -2.26 14.79
CA VAL A 64 -3.55 -1.10 14.74
C VAL A 64 -4.34 0.20 14.68
N LEU A 65 -5.37 0.28 13.83
CA LEU A 65 -6.17 1.50 13.69
C LEU A 65 -7.03 1.78 14.92
N GLN A 66 -7.56 0.76 15.59
CA GLN A 66 -8.28 0.93 16.86
C GLN A 66 -7.36 1.41 17.97
N LEU A 67 -6.10 0.94 18.02
CA LEU A 67 -5.12 1.45 18.97
C LEU A 67 -4.90 2.96 18.79
N LEU A 68 -4.78 3.45 17.56
CA LEU A 68 -4.69 4.88 17.26
C LEU A 68 -5.97 5.61 17.70
N LYS A 69 -7.14 5.09 17.35
CA LYS A 69 -8.43 5.68 17.69
C LYS A 69 -8.65 5.82 19.19
N GLN A 70 -8.31 4.79 19.98
CA GLN A 70 -8.39 4.79 21.44
C GLN A 70 -7.48 5.84 22.08
N ASN A 71 -6.40 6.23 21.40
CA ASN A 71 -5.49 7.29 21.82
C ASN A 71 -5.81 8.66 21.18
N GLY A 72 -7.00 8.81 20.60
CA GLY A 72 -7.47 10.05 20.01
C GLY A 72 -6.71 10.49 18.76
N ILE A 73 -6.08 9.54 18.05
CA ILE A 73 -5.31 9.80 16.82
C ILE A 73 -6.13 9.34 15.63
N THR A 74 -6.31 10.24 14.65
CA THR A 74 -7.04 9.98 13.42
C THR A 74 -6.10 10.14 12.23
N PRO A 75 -5.72 9.05 11.55
CA PRO A 75 -4.95 9.17 10.32
C PRO A 75 -5.81 9.78 9.21
N ARG A 76 -5.22 10.66 8.43
CA ARG A 76 -5.85 11.20 7.22
C ARG A 76 -5.78 10.23 6.07
N TRP A 77 -4.68 9.48 5.98
CA TRP A 77 -4.43 8.49 4.94
C TRP A 77 -3.99 7.17 5.55
N VAL A 78 -4.43 6.08 4.90
CA VAL A 78 -3.98 4.73 5.24
C VAL A 78 -3.60 4.00 3.97
N GLN A 79 -2.36 3.56 3.89
CA GLN A 79 -1.81 2.82 2.78
C GLN A 79 -1.94 1.32 3.03
N VAL A 80 -2.54 0.61 2.09
CA VAL A 80 -2.77 -0.85 2.14
C VAL A 80 -1.73 -1.55 1.28
N GLY A 81 -0.64 -1.95 1.90
CA GLY A 81 0.55 -2.52 1.26
C GLY A 81 1.51 -1.45 0.73
N ASN A 82 2.81 -1.75 0.77
CA ASN A 82 3.86 -0.88 0.25
C ASN A 82 4.35 -1.37 -1.12
N GLU A 83 4.35 -0.49 -2.12
CA GLU A 83 4.89 -0.73 -3.48
C GLU A 83 4.38 -2.04 -4.10
N THR A 84 3.07 -2.22 -4.13
CA THR A 84 2.40 -3.46 -4.50
C THR A 84 2.25 -3.69 -6.02
N ALA A 85 3.18 -3.14 -6.82
CA ALA A 85 3.12 -3.29 -8.27
C ALA A 85 3.06 -4.75 -8.74
N ASN A 86 3.73 -5.65 -8.04
CA ASN A 86 3.71 -7.09 -8.30
C ASN A 86 2.77 -7.86 -7.35
N GLY A 87 1.90 -7.17 -6.62
CA GLY A 87 0.99 -7.75 -5.63
C GLY A 87 1.50 -7.63 -4.20
N LEU A 88 0.88 -8.34 -3.25
CA LEU A 88 1.31 -8.42 -1.85
C LEU A 88 1.08 -9.83 -1.29
N LEU A 89 1.76 -10.18 -0.18
CA LEU A 89 1.64 -11.48 0.50
C LEU A 89 1.92 -12.66 -0.46
N TRP A 90 3.11 -12.68 -1.04
CA TRP A 90 3.51 -13.71 -2.01
C TRP A 90 3.74 -15.10 -1.41
N PRO A 91 3.42 -16.18 -2.18
CA PRO A 91 2.96 -16.18 -3.58
C PRO A 91 1.45 -15.95 -3.73
N MET A 92 0.70 -15.92 -2.63
CA MET A 92 -0.77 -15.97 -2.66
C MET A 92 -1.40 -14.74 -3.33
N GLY A 93 -0.87 -13.55 -3.11
CA GLY A 93 -1.32 -12.30 -3.73
C GLY A 93 -0.37 -11.79 -4.82
N HIS A 94 0.45 -12.66 -5.43
CA HIS A 94 1.26 -12.27 -6.59
C HIS A 94 0.34 -11.98 -7.78
N ILE A 95 0.38 -10.76 -8.29
CA ILE A 95 -0.67 -10.25 -9.19
C ILE A 95 -0.76 -11.00 -10.53
N LYS A 96 0.37 -11.46 -11.09
CA LYS A 96 0.37 -12.22 -12.36
C LYS A 96 -0.31 -13.58 -12.23
N ASP A 97 -0.10 -14.25 -11.10
CA ASP A 97 -0.58 -15.62 -10.90
C ASP A 97 -1.95 -15.64 -10.22
N ASN A 98 -2.20 -14.68 -9.34
CA ASN A 98 -3.37 -14.62 -8.46
C ASN A 98 -4.03 -13.22 -8.43
N PRO A 99 -4.42 -12.63 -9.59
CA PRO A 99 -4.95 -11.27 -9.64
C PRO A 99 -6.19 -11.06 -8.78
N LYS A 100 -7.09 -12.04 -8.73
CA LYS A 100 -8.29 -12.00 -7.88
C LYS A 100 -7.95 -11.97 -6.38
N GLN A 101 -6.93 -12.72 -5.98
CA GLN A 101 -6.51 -12.78 -4.58
C GLN A 101 -5.84 -11.47 -4.17
N TYR A 102 -4.99 -10.90 -5.04
CA TYR A 102 -4.41 -9.58 -4.84
C TYR A 102 -5.48 -8.51 -4.64
N ALA A 103 -6.40 -8.36 -5.59
CA ALA A 103 -7.50 -7.41 -5.48
C ALA A 103 -8.38 -7.65 -4.23
N GLY A 104 -8.56 -8.91 -3.84
CA GLY A 104 -9.27 -9.28 -2.63
C GLY A 104 -8.55 -8.89 -1.33
N PHE A 105 -7.21 -8.90 -1.30
CA PHE A 105 -6.44 -8.35 -0.18
C PHE A 105 -6.58 -6.83 -0.10
N ILE A 106 -6.43 -6.13 -1.23
CA ILE A 106 -6.66 -4.66 -1.30
C ILE A 106 -8.07 -4.31 -0.81
N ARG A 107 -9.10 -5.02 -1.28
CA ARG A 107 -10.48 -4.83 -0.81
C ARG A 107 -10.62 -5.06 0.68
N THR A 108 -9.98 -6.09 1.21
CA THR A 108 -10.05 -6.42 2.64
C THR A 108 -9.42 -5.33 3.49
N GLY A 109 -8.27 -4.80 3.09
CA GLY A 109 -7.62 -3.67 3.74
C GLY A 109 -8.49 -2.41 3.68
N TYR A 110 -9.02 -2.09 2.50
CA TYR A 110 -9.94 -0.97 2.32
C TYR A 110 -11.13 -1.03 3.28
N ASP A 111 -11.84 -2.15 3.28
CA ASP A 111 -13.04 -2.34 4.12
C ASP A 111 -12.68 -2.24 5.62
N ALA A 112 -11.51 -2.78 6.04
CA ALA A 112 -11.02 -2.69 7.42
C ALA A 112 -10.72 -1.25 7.84
N VAL A 113 -10.09 -0.47 6.96
CA VAL A 113 -9.83 0.97 7.23
C VAL A 113 -11.13 1.73 7.38
N LYS A 114 -12.07 1.55 6.45
CA LYS A 114 -13.36 2.27 6.46
C LYS A 114 -14.24 1.90 7.66
N GLU A 115 -14.09 0.71 8.21
CA GLU A 115 -14.78 0.30 9.43
C GLU A 115 -14.33 1.09 10.66
N VAL A 116 -13.03 1.38 10.78
CA VAL A 116 -12.48 2.11 11.93
C VAL A 116 -12.51 3.62 11.72
N PHE A 117 -12.11 4.07 10.52
CA PHE A 117 -12.01 5.46 10.10
C PHE A 117 -12.70 5.67 8.75
N PRO A 118 -14.03 5.89 8.72
CA PRO A 118 -14.79 6.03 7.47
C PRO A 118 -14.27 7.15 6.55
N ASP A 119 -13.75 8.22 7.14
CA ASP A 119 -13.28 9.42 6.42
C ASP A 119 -11.81 9.34 5.99
N ALA A 120 -11.03 8.38 6.50
CA ALA A 120 -9.65 8.21 6.07
C ALA A 120 -9.57 7.78 4.60
N LEU A 121 -8.66 8.41 3.85
CA LEU A 121 -8.43 8.05 2.45
C LEU A 121 -7.51 6.85 2.34
N VAL A 122 -7.96 5.83 1.63
CA VAL A 122 -7.23 4.57 1.45
C VAL A 122 -6.39 4.63 0.19
N ILE A 123 -5.08 4.36 0.36
CA ILE A 123 -4.09 4.43 -0.71
C ILE A 123 -3.73 3.02 -1.19
N VAL A 124 -3.74 2.81 -2.51
CA VAL A 124 -2.95 1.77 -3.19
C VAL A 124 -1.64 2.38 -3.64
N HIS A 125 -0.52 1.78 -3.27
CA HIS A 125 0.82 2.32 -3.52
C HIS A 125 1.58 1.46 -4.53
N LEU A 126 2.06 2.10 -5.60
CA LEU A 126 2.86 1.48 -6.65
C LEU A 126 4.18 2.22 -6.83
N ASP A 127 5.20 1.49 -7.23
CA ASP A 127 6.52 2.04 -7.60
C ASP A 127 6.56 2.53 -9.06
N ARG A 128 7.72 3.01 -9.50
CA ARG A 128 7.95 3.42 -10.90
C ARG A 128 6.91 4.39 -11.44
N GLY A 129 6.66 5.48 -10.73
CA GLY A 129 5.65 6.49 -11.07
C GLY A 129 5.68 7.01 -12.51
N HIS A 130 6.82 6.88 -13.22
CA HIS A 130 6.98 7.24 -14.63
C HIS A 130 6.41 6.20 -15.61
N LYS A 131 6.07 4.97 -15.16
CA LYS A 131 5.61 3.88 -16.04
C LYS A 131 4.08 3.78 -16.08
N GLN A 132 3.42 4.60 -16.88
CA GLN A 132 1.96 4.63 -17.00
C GLN A 132 1.35 3.23 -17.23
N SER A 133 1.94 2.42 -18.10
CA SER A 133 1.42 1.08 -18.42
C SER A 133 1.38 0.13 -17.19
N LEU A 134 2.28 0.32 -16.22
CA LEU A 134 2.26 -0.42 -14.97
C LEU A 134 1.03 -0.06 -14.14
N TYR A 135 0.71 1.23 -14.07
CA TYR A 135 -0.46 1.74 -13.35
C TYR A 135 -1.74 1.29 -13.99
N ASP A 136 -1.87 1.41 -15.31
CA ASP A 136 -3.04 0.91 -16.03
C ASP A 136 -3.25 -0.59 -15.78
N TRP A 137 -2.20 -1.39 -15.94
CA TRP A 137 -2.29 -2.83 -15.74
C TRP A 137 -2.69 -3.21 -14.31
N ASN A 138 -2.05 -2.62 -13.29
CA ASN A 138 -2.30 -2.97 -11.89
C ASN A 138 -3.68 -2.49 -11.44
N LEU A 139 -4.01 -1.21 -11.68
CA LEU A 139 -5.24 -0.60 -11.19
C LEU A 139 -6.47 -1.14 -11.93
N ASP A 140 -6.36 -1.45 -13.22
CA ASP A 140 -7.44 -2.12 -13.98
C ASP A 140 -7.73 -3.52 -13.38
N ILE A 141 -6.71 -4.29 -12.99
CA ILE A 141 -6.87 -5.58 -12.29
C ILE A 141 -7.54 -5.37 -10.93
N VAL A 142 -7.08 -4.40 -10.13
CA VAL A 142 -7.67 -4.10 -8.83
C VAL A 142 -9.17 -3.81 -8.98
N LYS A 143 -9.55 -2.93 -9.92
CA LYS A 143 -10.96 -2.57 -10.16
C LYS A 143 -11.77 -3.74 -10.73
N GLN A 144 -11.22 -4.45 -11.71
CA GLN A 144 -11.88 -5.59 -12.37
C GLN A 144 -12.30 -6.67 -11.35
N TYR A 145 -11.46 -6.93 -10.34
CA TYR A 145 -11.74 -7.96 -9.33
C TYR A 145 -12.27 -7.40 -8.01
N GLY A 146 -12.81 -6.18 -8.03
CA GLY A 146 -13.56 -5.58 -6.93
C GLY A 146 -12.69 -5.05 -5.78
N GLY A 147 -11.41 -4.82 -6.01
CA GLY A 147 -10.57 -4.01 -5.11
C GLY A 147 -11.04 -2.56 -5.08
N ARG A 148 -10.74 -1.85 -4.00
CA ARG A 148 -11.13 -0.46 -3.79
C ARG A 148 -9.99 0.35 -3.24
N PHE A 149 -9.93 1.62 -3.63
CA PHE A 149 -9.02 2.64 -3.11
C PHE A 149 -9.63 4.03 -3.34
N ASP A 150 -9.18 5.01 -2.58
CA ASP A 150 -9.57 6.41 -2.73
C ASP A 150 -8.45 7.22 -3.40
N MET A 151 -7.19 6.78 -3.25
CA MET A 151 -6.00 7.44 -3.78
C MET A 151 -4.99 6.43 -4.32
N VAL A 152 -4.12 6.91 -5.21
CA VAL A 152 -2.97 6.16 -5.71
C VAL A 152 -1.69 6.83 -5.21
N GLY A 153 -0.88 6.08 -4.46
CA GLY A 153 0.48 6.47 -4.11
C GLY A 153 1.45 6.10 -5.21
N MET A 154 2.42 6.97 -5.47
CA MET A 154 3.43 6.78 -6.52
C MET A 154 4.84 7.00 -5.96
N SER A 155 5.66 5.95 -5.89
CA SER A 155 7.10 6.12 -5.68
C SER A 155 7.79 6.55 -6.96
N LEU A 156 8.66 7.53 -6.87
CA LEU A 156 9.48 7.98 -7.98
C LEU A 156 10.94 8.12 -7.54
N TYR A 157 11.80 7.30 -8.10
CA TYR A 157 13.23 7.31 -7.88
C TYR A 157 13.96 7.42 -9.22
N PRO A 158 14.27 8.64 -9.71
CA PRO A 158 14.99 8.83 -10.98
C PRO A 158 16.31 8.06 -11.03
N TYR A 159 17.04 7.98 -9.93
CA TYR A 159 18.29 7.22 -9.82
C TYR A 159 18.12 5.74 -10.21
N TRP A 160 17.12 5.06 -9.66
CA TRP A 160 16.88 3.65 -9.97
C TRP A 160 16.39 3.45 -11.40
N ALA A 161 15.54 4.36 -11.90
CA ALA A 161 15.07 4.32 -13.27
C ALA A 161 16.23 4.47 -14.27
N GLN A 162 17.17 5.40 -14.01
CA GLN A 162 18.36 5.58 -14.86
C GLN A 162 19.35 4.43 -14.75
N ARG A 163 19.51 3.82 -13.56
CA ARG A 163 20.37 2.63 -13.42
C ARG A 163 19.88 1.47 -14.28
N ASP A 164 18.56 1.23 -14.29
CA ASP A 164 17.96 0.13 -15.04
C ASP A 164 17.77 0.46 -16.53
N HIS A 165 17.72 1.77 -16.87
CA HIS A 165 17.52 2.32 -18.21
C HIS A 165 18.42 3.53 -18.42
N PRO A 166 19.73 3.33 -18.70
CA PRO A 166 20.72 4.41 -18.84
C PRO A 166 20.42 5.42 -19.95
N GLU A 167 19.56 5.04 -20.90
CA GLU A 167 19.10 5.93 -21.98
C GLU A 167 18.12 7.02 -21.52
N LEU A 168 17.52 6.86 -20.32
CA LEU A 168 16.61 7.84 -19.76
C LEU A 168 17.38 8.92 -19.01
N ASN A 169 16.92 10.17 -19.09
CA ASN A 169 17.39 11.26 -18.23
C ASN A 169 16.36 11.60 -17.14
N ALA A 170 16.81 12.28 -16.09
CA ALA A 170 15.97 12.62 -14.93
C ALA A 170 14.75 13.46 -15.33
N ASP A 171 14.91 14.42 -16.26
CA ASP A 171 13.84 15.31 -16.69
C ASP A 171 12.74 14.54 -17.43
N SER A 172 13.10 13.59 -18.28
CA SER A 172 12.13 12.73 -18.96
C SER A 172 11.37 11.84 -17.98
N ILE A 173 12.06 11.27 -16.99
CA ILE A 173 11.44 10.45 -15.93
C ILE A 173 10.43 11.26 -15.11
N ILE A 174 10.80 12.49 -14.72
CA ILE A 174 9.90 13.39 -13.98
C ILE A 174 8.71 13.79 -14.86
N THR A 175 8.95 14.14 -16.12
CA THR A 175 7.90 14.51 -17.07
C THR A 175 6.91 13.37 -17.28
N ASP A 176 7.39 12.16 -17.45
CA ASP A 176 6.54 10.96 -17.58
C ASP A 176 5.75 10.66 -16.31
N CYS A 177 6.34 10.88 -15.13
CA CYS A 177 5.63 10.76 -13.87
C CYS A 177 4.48 11.78 -13.78
N ILE A 178 4.73 13.05 -14.11
CA ILE A 178 3.69 14.10 -14.12
C ILE A 178 2.56 13.74 -15.09
N ARG A 179 2.92 13.22 -16.28
CA ARG A 179 1.93 12.74 -17.26
C ARG A 179 1.10 11.58 -16.69
N ASN A 180 1.75 10.63 -16.03
CA ASN A 180 1.08 9.49 -15.41
C ASN A 180 0.17 9.92 -14.25
N ILE A 181 0.58 10.86 -13.40
CA ILE A 181 -0.29 11.44 -12.34
C ILE A 181 -1.58 11.99 -12.96
N ARG A 182 -1.49 12.79 -14.03
CA ARG A 182 -2.66 13.34 -14.72
C ARG A 182 -3.54 12.25 -15.32
N HIS A 183 -2.92 11.25 -15.97
CA HIS A 183 -3.65 10.12 -16.55
C HIS A 183 -4.41 9.32 -15.48
N VAL A 184 -3.75 8.95 -14.39
CA VAL A 184 -4.36 8.19 -13.29
C VAL A 184 -5.50 8.98 -12.63
N SER A 185 -5.30 10.29 -12.39
CA SER A 185 -6.34 11.17 -11.81
C SER A 185 -7.57 11.34 -12.70
N GLN A 186 -7.45 11.14 -14.01
CA GLN A 186 -8.58 11.22 -14.96
C GLN A 186 -9.28 9.88 -15.14
N LYS A 187 -8.54 8.78 -15.02
CA LYS A 187 -9.06 7.44 -15.33
C LYS A 187 -9.67 6.73 -14.12
N TYR A 188 -9.16 6.98 -12.93
CA TYR A 188 -9.49 6.23 -11.71
C TYR A 188 -10.11 7.10 -10.62
#